data_7a7f1e1c96b3cfd3dd35f8d3af90573f
#
_entry.id   7a7f1e1c96b3cfd3dd35f8d3af90573f
#
_cell.length_a   1.000
_cell.length_b   1.000
_cell.length_c   1.000
_cell.angle_alpha   90.00
_cell.angle_beta   90.00
_cell.angle_gamma   90.00
#
_symmetry.space_group_name_H-M   'P 1'
#
loop_
_entity.id
_entity.type
_entity.pdbx_description
1 polymer ?
#
loop_
_entity_poly.entity_id
_entity_poly.type
_entity_poly.pdbx_seq_one_letter_code
_entity_poly.pdbx_strand_id
1 'polypeptide(L)'
;MCSEFYTKDEVMTVLNDHNVTHLYHANTVRTACSYLVHKGLFSRQEMEARGYPQTAQSSDRIDIKYGIYNDIFFDSCDIHKRAHNANQYGPVLFVFSNKVIYEACHIAITRKNPIYGRNSFQLNENEHYFTNIEDLR
;
A
#
# COMPACT_ATOMS: atom_id res chain seq x y z
N MET A 1 16.67 -0.11 8.46
CA MET A 1 16.74 -1.39 7.70
C MET A 1 15.46 -2.14 7.98
N CYS A 2 14.51 -2.17 7.06
CA CYS A 2 13.36 -3.07 7.21
C CYS A 2 13.88 -4.49 7.17
N SER A 3 13.71 -5.24 8.25
CA SER A 3 13.92 -6.69 8.24
C SER A 3 12.91 -7.29 7.24
N GLU A 4 13.39 -7.99 6.24
CA GLU A 4 12.51 -8.82 5.41
C GLU A 4 12.02 -9.98 6.27
N PHE A 5 10.77 -9.92 6.70
CA PHE A 5 10.16 -10.97 7.51
C PHE A 5 9.78 -12.20 6.67
N TYR A 6 9.71 -12.06 5.34
CA TYR A 6 9.32 -13.10 4.40
C TYR A 6 9.82 -12.78 2.98
N THR A 7 9.99 -13.82 2.19
CA THR A 7 10.35 -13.70 0.78
C THR A 7 9.15 -13.38 -0.10
N LYS A 8 9.40 -12.89 -1.31
CA LYS A 8 8.34 -12.64 -2.31
C LYS A 8 7.59 -13.90 -2.69
N ASP A 9 8.27 -15.04 -2.75
CA ASP A 9 7.66 -16.35 -3.07
C ASP A 9 6.73 -16.82 -1.95
N GLU A 10 7.10 -16.62 -0.70
CA GLU A 10 6.22 -16.91 0.44
C GLU A 10 4.95 -16.04 0.39
N VAL A 11 5.09 -14.75 0.12
CA VAL A 11 3.94 -13.85 -0.05
C VAL A 11 3.08 -14.29 -1.23
N MET A 12 3.68 -14.63 -2.37
CA MET A 12 2.94 -15.12 -3.53
C MET A 12 2.18 -16.41 -3.23
N THR A 13 2.77 -17.31 -2.48
CA THR A 13 2.12 -18.55 -2.05
C THR A 13 0.87 -18.25 -1.24
N VAL A 14 0.98 -17.38 -0.23
CA VAL A 14 -0.18 -16.98 0.59
C VAL A 14 -1.26 -16.30 -0.25
N LEU A 15 -0.90 -15.38 -1.16
CA LEU A 15 -1.87 -14.73 -2.04
C LEU A 15 -2.62 -15.76 -2.89
N ASN A 16 -1.92 -16.74 -3.44
CA ASN A 16 -2.52 -17.81 -4.25
C ASN A 16 -3.41 -18.74 -3.41
N ASP A 17 -2.99 -19.12 -2.21
CA ASP A 17 -3.77 -19.97 -1.29
C ASP A 17 -5.11 -19.29 -0.92
N HIS A 18 -5.12 -17.97 -0.83
CA HIS A 18 -6.31 -17.17 -0.59
C HIS A 18 -7.05 -16.70 -1.86
N ASN A 19 -6.67 -17.20 -3.04
CA ASN A 19 -7.22 -16.80 -4.35
C ASN A 19 -7.12 -15.29 -4.63
N VAL A 20 -6.12 -14.61 -4.08
CA VAL A 20 -5.83 -13.21 -4.35
C VAL A 20 -4.99 -13.11 -5.61
N THR A 21 -5.63 -12.95 -6.75
CA THR A 21 -4.98 -12.86 -8.07
C THR A 21 -4.60 -11.44 -8.47
N HIS A 22 -5.17 -10.43 -7.81
CA HIS A 22 -4.96 -9.02 -8.08
C HIS A 22 -4.73 -8.23 -6.80
N LEU A 23 -3.96 -7.15 -6.94
CA LEU A 23 -3.76 -6.13 -5.91
C LEU A 23 -4.29 -4.79 -6.44
N TYR A 24 -4.84 -3.99 -5.54
CA TYR A 24 -5.58 -2.79 -5.86
C TYR A 24 -4.95 -1.55 -5.25
N HIS A 25 -4.87 -0.48 -6.04
CA HIS A 25 -4.41 0.83 -5.57
C HIS A 25 -5.36 1.92 -6.08
N ALA A 26 -6.00 2.64 -5.18
CA ALA A 26 -6.90 3.73 -5.55
C ALA A 26 -6.23 5.08 -5.31
N ASN A 27 -6.52 6.05 -6.19
CA ASN A 27 -6.01 7.40 -6.03
C ASN A 27 -6.92 8.44 -6.69
N THR A 28 -6.63 9.71 -6.44
CA THR A 28 -7.32 10.84 -7.08
C THR A 28 -6.97 10.91 -8.56
N VAL A 29 -7.82 11.57 -9.34
CA VAL A 29 -7.60 11.76 -10.79
C VAL A 29 -6.25 12.43 -11.06
N ARG A 30 -5.92 13.50 -10.32
CA ARG A 30 -4.67 14.25 -10.51
C ARG A 30 -3.44 13.36 -10.33
N THR A 31 -3.39 12.58 -9.25
CA THR A 31 -2.27 11.68 -8.97
C THR A 31 -2.23 10.54 -9.99
N ALA A 32 -3.38 9.98 -10.33
CA ALA A 32 -3.48 8.92 -11.34
C ALA A 32 -2.99 9.37 -12.72
N CYS A 33 -3.30 10.60 -13.15
CA CYS A 33 -2.76 11.16 -14.39
C CYS A 33 -1.23 11.22 -14.37
N SER A 34 -0.62 11.60 -13.23
CA SER A 34 0.84 11.58 -13.11
C SER A 34 1.41 10.17 -13.26
N TYR A 35 0.80 9.17 -12.66
CA TYR A 35 1.23 7.77 -12.82
C TYR A 35 1.19 7.32 -14.30
N LEU A 36 0.15 7.68 -15.03
CA LEU A 36 0.00 7.33 -16.45
C LEU A 36 1.01 8.07 -17.33
N VAL A 37 1.20 9.37 -17.10
CA VAL A 37 2.14 10.20 -17.87
C VAL A 37 3.57 9.71 -17.69
N HIS A 38 3.96 9.40 -16.45
CA HIS A 38 5.31 8.98 -16.10
C HIS A 38 5.50 7.45 -16.12
N LYS A 39 4.46 6.70 -16.53
CA LYS A 39 4.49 5.25 -16.74
C LYS A 39 4.96 4.47 -15.51
N GLY A 40 4.52 4.85 -14.34
CA GLY A 40 4.90 4.19 -13.08
C GLY A 40 3.97 4.52 -11.94
N LEU A 41 3.97 3.63 -10.95
CA LEU A 41 3.37 3.87 -9.65
C LEU A 41 4.47 4.37 -8.71
N PHE A 42 4.28 5.53 -8.13
CA PHE A 42 5.27 6.20 -7.31
C PHE A 42 4.75 6.41 -5.89
N SER A 43 5.65 6.36 -4.91
CA SER A 43 5.32 6.78 -3.56
C SER A 43 5.03 8.28 -3.50
N ARG A 44 4.38 8.70 -2.42
CA ARG A 44 4.08 10.11 -2.18
C ARG A 44 5.36 10.96 -2.10
N GLN A 45 6.37 10.44 -1.42
CA GLN A 45 7.68 11.08 -1.29
C GLN A 45 8.39 11.21 -2.63
N GLU A 46 8.35 10.18 -3.46
CA GLU A 46 9.00 10.21 -4.76
C GLU A 46 8.29 11.17 -5.72
N MET A 47 6.95 11.22 -5.70
CA MET A 47 6.17 12.21 -6.45
C MET A 47 6.58 13.64 -6.07
N GLU A 48 6.72 13.92 -4.77
CA GLU A 48 7.14 15.23 -4.27
C GLU A 48 8.57 15.57 -4.71
N ALA A 49 9.51 14.64 -4.52
CA ALA A 49 10.90 14.82 -4.90
C ALA A 49 11.10 15.08 -6.40
N ARG A 50 10.26 14.50 -7.25
CA ARG A 50 10.27 14.68 -8.71
C ARG A 50 9.44 15.88 -9.19
N GLY A 51 8.70 16.54 -8.31
CA GLY A 51 7.78 17.61 -8.65
C GLY A 51 6.59 17.15 -9.50
N TYR A 52 6.20 15.89 -9.38
CA TYR A 52 5.04 15.35 -10.11
C TYR A 52 3.73 15.80 -9.44
N PRO A 53 2.73 16.22 -10.23
CA PRO A 53 1.45 16.64 -9.68
C PRO A 53 0.77 15.52 -8.88
N GLN A 54 0.42 15.82 -7.64
CA GLN A 54 -0.35 14.90 -6.78
C GLN A 54 -1.33 15.68 -5.92
N THR A 55 -2.37 15.01 -5.45
CA THR A 55 -3.33 15.57 -4.49
C THR A 55 -2.83 15.31 -3.07
N ALA A 56 -2.76 16.35 -2.25
CA ALA A 56 -2.47 16.20 -0.82
C ALA A 56 -3.55 15.33 -0.15
N GLN A 57 -3.12 14.46 0.75
CA GLN A 57 -4.02 13.58 1.50
C GLN A 57 -4.01 13.92 2.98
N SER A 58 -5.13 13.67 3.65
CA SER A 58 -5.24 13.91 5.08
C SER A 58 -4.30 13.03 5.92
N SER A 59 -3.84 11.93 5.36
CA SER A 59 -2.88 11.00 5.99
C SER A 59 -1.42 11.43 5.87
N ASP A 60 -1.07 12.36 4.96
CA ASP A 60 0.33 12.68 4.65
C ASP A 60 1.19 12.96 5.90
N ARG A 61 0.66 13.73 6.85
CA ARG A 61 1.38 14.04 8.10
C ARG A 61 1.61 12.80 8.98
N ILE A 62 0.67 11.88 8.95
CA ILE A 62 0.73 10.62 9.69
C ILE A 62 1.77 9.72 9.03
N ASP A 63 1.70 9.60 7.72
CA ASP A 63 2.59 8.75 6.92
C ASP A 63 4.06 9.21 7.05
N ILE A 64 4.29 10.54 7.05
CA ILE A 64 5.62 11.12 7.32
C ILE A 64 6.09 10.79 8.74
N LYS A 65 5.21 10.99 9.73
CA LYS A 65 5.54 10.72 11.15
C LYS A 65 5.97 9.28 11.39
N TYR A 66 5.38 8.34 10.64
CA TYR A 66 5.63 6.91 10.80
C TYR A 66 6.66 6.34 9.82
N GLY A 67 7.25 7.21 8.99
CA GLY A 67 8.28 6.79 8.05
C GLY A 67 7.76 5.93 6.90
N ILE A 68 6.45 5.95 6.64
CA ILE A 68 5.79 5.18 5.57
C ILE A 68 5.39 6.05 4.36
N TYR A 69 5.81 7.31 4.34
CA TYR A 69 5.49 8.24 3.24
C TYR A 69 6.14 7.86 1.91
N ASN A 70 7.19 7.03 1.97
CA ASN A 70 7.85 6.45 0.80
C ASN A 70 7.30 5.07 0.41
N ASP A 71 6.27 4.58 1.08
CA ASP A 71 5.68 3.29 0.77
C ASP A 71 4.54 3.44 -0.25
N ILE A 72 4.30 2.37 -1.01
CA ILE A 72 3.17 2.24 -1.92
C ILE A 72 2.22 1.20 -1.32
N PHE A 73 0.97 1.61 -1.09
CA PHE A 73 -0.02 0.77 -0.44
C PHE A 73 -0.88 0.03 -1.46
N PHE A 74 -1.06 -1.24 -1.23
CA PHE A 74 -2.00 -2.08 -1.97
C PHE A 74 -3.01 -2.74 -1.04
N ASP A 75 -4.22 -2.91 -1.55
CA ASP A 75 -5.23 -3.75 -0.94
C ASP A 75 -5.36 -5.08 -1.69
N SER A 76 -5.63 -6.15 -0.97
CA SER A 76 -5.90 -7.47 -1.55
C SER A 76 -7.34 -7.63 -2.06
N CYS A 77 -8.19 -6.63 -1.86
CA CYS A 77 -9.57 -6.61 -2.33
C CYS A 77 -9.90 -5.24 -2.94
N ASP A 78 -10.88 -5.23 -3.84
CA ASP A 78 -11.40 -4.00 -4.45
C ASP A 78 -12.02 -3.11 -3.37
N ILE A 79 -11.31 -2.05 -2.99
CA ILE A 79 -11.74 -1.14 -1.94
C ILE A 79 -12.99 -0.35 -2.32
N HIS A 80 -13.28 -0.12 -3.60
CA HIS A 80 -14.50 0.52 -4.05
C HIS A 80 -15.75 -0.33 -3.79
N LYS A 81 -15.59 -1.67 -3.78
CA LYS A 81 -16.68 -2.58 -3.41
C LYS A 81 -16.86 -2.70 -1.89
N ARG A 82 -15.75 -2.58 -1.15
CA ARG A 82 -15.76 -2.67 0.32
C ARG A 82 -16.19 -1.37 0.99
N ALA A 83 -15.77 -0.23 0.47
CA ALA A 83 -16.06 1.09 1.03
C ALA A 83 -17.32 1.69 0.41
N HIS A 84 -18.29 2.06 1.25
CA HIS A 84 -19.51 2.73 0.81
C HIS A 84 -19.27 4.14 0.24
N ASN A 85 -18.09 4.70 0.46
CA ASN A 85 -17.73 6.04 0.02
C ASN A 85 -16.44 5.99 -0.80
N ALA A 86 -16.58 5.74 -2.12
CA ALA A 86 -15.46 5.63 -3.06
C ALA A 86 -14.59 6.90 -3.11
N ASN A 87 -15.16 8.07 -2.84
CA ASN A 87 -14.43 9.34 -2.83
C ASN A 87 -13.37 9.41 -1.71
N GLN A 88 -13.50 8.63 -0.67
CA GLN A 88 -12.53 8.59 0.43
C GLN A 88 -11.17 8.03 -0.02
N TYR A 89 -11.17 7.14 -1.02
CA TYR A 89 -9.97 6.46 -1.52
C TYR A 89 -9.53 6.94 -2.91
N GLY A 90 -10.28 7.89 -3.48
CA GLY A 90 -10.10 8.38 -4.83
C GLY A 90 -10.88 7.56 -5.88
N PRO A 91 -11.29 8.21 -6.97
CA PRO A 91 -12.18 7.62 -7.98
C PRO A 91 -11.45 6.69 -8.97
N VAL A 92 -10.12 6.74 -9.06
CA VAL A 92 -9.35 5.94 -10.01
C VAL A 92 -8.79 4.71 -9.30
N LEU A 93 -9.14 3.54 -9.81
CA LEU A 93 -8.65 2.25 -9.30
C LEU A 93 -7.67 1.64 -10.29
N PHE A 94 -6.46 1.41 -9.85
CA PHE A 94 -5.48 0.59 -10.55
C PHE A 94 -5.58 -0.84 -10.07
N VAL A 95 -5.65 -1.76 -11.02
CA VAL A 95 -5.73 -3.20 -10.76
C VAL A 95 -4.48 -3.85 -11.33
N PHE A 96 -3.66 -4.41 -10.46
CA PHE A 96 -2.41 -5.07 -10.82
C PHE A 96 -2.55 -6.58 -10.65
N SER A 97 -1.91 -7.35 -11.51
CA SER A 97 -1.65 -8.75 -11.19
C SER A 97 -0.88 -8.84 -9.86
N ASN A 98 -1.14 -9.85 -9.05
CA ASN A 98 -0.40 -10.09 -7.82
C ASN A 98 1.12 -10.20 -8.05
N LYS A 99 1.55 -10.49 -9.30
CA LYS A 99 2.97 -10.51 -9.70
C LYS A 99 3.68 -9.18 -9.52
N VAL A 100 2.95 -8.07 -9.34
CA VAL A 100 3.55 -6.75 -9.06
C VAL A 100 4.45 -6.77 -7.82
N ILE A 101 4.24 -7.70 -6.90
CA ILE A 101 5.11 -7.86 -5.72
C ILE A 101 6.57 -8.16 -6.08
N TYR A 102 6.82 -8.77 -7.24
CA TYR A 102 8.19 -9.06 -7.69
C TYR A 102 8.97 -7.80 -8.10
N GLU A 103 8.26 -6.72 -8.44
CA GLU A 103 8.85 -5.42 -8.76
C GLU A 103 9.21 -4.60 -7.49
N ALA A 104 8.70 -4.97 -6.33
CA ALA A 104 8.97 -4.28 -5.08
C ALA A 104 10.39 -4.56 -4.57
N CYS A 105 11.05 -3.56 -3.99
CA CYS A 105 12.31 -3.76 -3.27
C CYS A 105 12.08 -4.51 -1.96
N HIS A 106 11.03 -4.09 -1.24
CA HIS A 106 10.63 -4.65 0.05
C HIS A 106 9.12 -4.84 0.08
N ILE A 107 8.65 -5.79 0.85
CA ILE A 107 7.22 -6.03 1.09
C ILE A 107 6.99 -6.04 2.59
N ALA A 108 5.97 -5.30 3.02
CA ALA A 108 5.45 -5.38 4.37
C ALA A 108 3.95 -5.66 4.31
N ILE A 109 3.44 -6.52 5.17
CA ILE A 109 2.02 -6.84 5.26
C ILE A 109 1.51 -6.33 6.59
N THR A 110 0.57 -5.39 6.54
CA THR A 110 0.02 -4.75 7.73
C THR A 110 -1.23 -5.47 8.22
N ARG A 111 -1.36 -5.60 9.55
CA ARG A 111 -2.57 -6.18 10.19
C ARG A 111 -3.79 -5.28 10.03
N LYS A 112 -3.56 -3.97 9.96
CA LYS A 112 -4.60 -2.94 9.79
C LYS A 112 -4.03 -1.80 8.97
N ASN A 113 -4.90 -1.05 8.30
CA ASN A 113 -4.48 0.19 7.66
C ASN A 113 -3.87 1.11 8.73
N PRO A 114 -2.62 1.60 8.54
CA PRO A 114 -1.92 2.45 9.50
C PRO A 114 -2.72 3.67 9.97
N ILE A 115 -3.60 4.22 9.14
CA ILE A 115 -4.43 5.38 9.49
C ILE A 115 -5.43 5.09 10.62
N TYR A 116 -5.85 3.84 10.80
CA TYR A 116 -6.77 3.46 11.88
C TYR A 116 -6.08 3.24 13.22
N GLY A 117 -4.74 3.25 13.24
CA GLY A 117 -3.92 3.11 14.44
C GLY A 117 -3.63 4.41 15.17
N ARG A 118 -4.42 5.49 14.98
CA ARG A 118 -4.11 6.85 15.49
C ARG A 118 -3.74 6.93 16.97
N ASN A 119 -4.20 6.01 17.80
CA ASN A 119 -3.91 5.96 19.23
C ASN A 119 -2.96 4.81 19.61
N SER A 120 -2.54 3.97 18.68
CA SER A 120 -1.79 2.75 18.96
C SER A 120 -0.39 2.72 18.36
N PHE A 121 0.07 3.82 17.79
CA PHE A 121 1.41 3.93 17.20
C PHE A 121 2.55 4.03 18.24
N GLN A 122 2.27 3.78 19.50
CA GLN A 122 3.24 3.36 20.47
C GLN A 122 3.44 1.84 20.50
N LEU A 123 2.70 1.12 19.63
CA LEU A 123 2.82 -0.31 19.44
C LEU A 123 4.17 -0.59 18.74
N ASN A 124 4.87 -1.59 19.22
CA ASN A 124 6.09 -2.07 18.58
C ASN A 124 5.78 -2.59 17.16
N GLU A 125 6.79 -2.68 16.32
CA GLU A 125 6.65 -3.10 14.91
C GLU A 125 5.84 -4.40 14.75
N ASN A 126 5.98 -5.34 15.69
CA ASN A 126 5.30 -6.64 15.68
C ASN A 126 3.78 -6.56 15.82
N GLU A 127 3.23 -5.45 16.31
CA GLU A 127 1.79 -5.27 16.46
C GLU A 127 1.14 -4.68 15.20
N HIS A 128 1.93 -4.01 14.35
CA HIS A 128 1.46 -3.44 13.09
C HIS A 128 1.61 -4.35 11.90
N TYR A 129 2.72 -5.08 11.87
CA TYR A 129 3.07 -5.93 10.76
C TYR A 129 2.89 -7.40 11.12
N PHE A 130 2.58 -8.20 10.12
CA PHE A 130 2.84 -9.62 10.22
C PHE A 130 4.33 -9.82 10.11
N THR A 131 4.93 -10.47 11.08
CA THR A 131 6.38 -10.76 11.13
C THR A 131 6.68 -12.22 10.82
N ASN A 132 5.63 -13.05 10.73
CA ASN A 132 5.70 -14.45 10.40
C ASN A 132 4.68 -14.77 9.32
N ILE A 133 5.11 -15.45 8.27
CA ILE A 133 4.24 -15.85 7.16
C ILE A 133 3.15 -16.84 7.58
N GLU A 134 3.40 -17.63 8.61
CA GLU A 134 2.41 -18.59 9.14
C GLU A 134 1.17 -17.89 9.73
N ASP A 135 1.32 -16.67 10.24
CA ASP A 135 0.20 -15.87 10.76
C ASP A 135 -0.73 -15.35 9.66
N LEU A 136 -0.33 -15.50 8.39
CA LEU A 136 -1.12 -15.13 7.21
C LEU A 136 -1.88 -16.31 6.59
N ARG A 137 -1.57 -17.53 6.99
CA ARG A 137 -2.22 -18.75 6.53
C ARG A 137 -3.46 -19.06 7.34
#